data_44019819ceb4755a044979ee2788bec7
#
_entry.id   44019819ceb4755a044979ee2788bec7
#
_cell.length_a   1.000
_cell.length_b   1.000
_cell.length_c   1.000
_cell.angle_alpha   90.00
_cell.angle_beta   90.00
_cell.angle_gamma   90.00
#
_symmetry.space_group_name_H-M   'P 1'
#
loop_
_entity.id
_entity.type
_entity.pdbx_description
1 polymer ?
#
loop_
_entity_poly.entity_id
_entity_poly.type
_entity_poly.pdbx_seq_one_letter_code
_entity_poly.pdbx_strand_id
1 'polypeptide(L)'
;RNPHHALQALRVQIVTKKVRQVFEADIRGYFNHINHSWLRRMVAHRIADPLILSLIGKWLRAGVMQDGVVTRSDEGTPQGGPSSPLLANIYLHFVLDVWFEKRFKPQCQGEAYLVRFADDFVVSFQYKRDAERFQRQLAARFAKFNLRLAEEKTRLMLFGRFAADRRAEYGQKPEAFE
;
A
#
# COMPACT_ATOMS: atom_id res chain seq x y z
N ARG A 1 -4.01 9.63 -12.47
CA ARG A 1 -3.65 8.23 -12.78
C ARG A 1 -4.93 7.42 -12.71
N ASN A 2 -5.13 6.50 -13.66
CA ASN A 2 -6.28 5.61 -13.68
C ASN A 2 -5.83 4.15 -13.49
N PRO A 3 -6.74 3.19 -13.23
CA PRO A 3 -6.39 1.78 -13.05
C PRO A 3 -5.63 1.19 -14.24
N HIS A 4 -5.97 1.60 -15.47
CA HIS A 4 -5.30 1.12 -16.69
C HIS A 4 -3.81 1.46 -16.74
N HIS A 5 -3.40 2.63 -16.21
CA HIS A 5 -1.98 2.99 -16.13
C HIS A 5 -1.24 2.10 -15.12
N ALA A 6 -1.88 1.71 -14.03
CA ALA A 6 -1.29 0.78 -13.06
C ALA A 6 -1.10 -0.61 -13.68
N LEU A 7 -2.14 -1.12 -14.38
CA LEU A 7 -2.06 -2.40 -15.09
C LEU A 7 -1.01 -2.37 -16.20
N GLN A 8 -0.93 -1.28 -16.97
CA GLN A 8 0.10 -1.13 -18.00
C GLN A 8 1.51 -1.12 -17.40
N ALA A 9 1.72 -0.41 -16.29
CA ALA A 9 3.00 -0.39 -15.59
C ALA A 9 3.38 -1.79 -15.09
N LEU A 10 2.44 -2.53 -14.50
CA LEU A 10 2.65 -3.90 -14.05
C LEU A 10 2.99 -4.82 -15.22
N ARG A 11 2.25 -4.73 -16.34
CA ARG A 11 2.53 -5.50 -17.56
C ARG A 11 3.94 -5.25 -18.08
N VAL A 12 4.35 -3.97 -18.17
CA VAL A 12 5.70 -3.61 -18.61
C VAL A 12 6.76 -4.24 -17.69
N GLN A 13 6.56 -4.16 -16.36
CA GLN A 13 7.50 -4.76 -15.41
C GLN A 13 7.62 -6.27 -15.58
N ILE A 14 6.49 -6.96 -15.70
CA ILE A 14 6.44 -8.41 -15.85
C ILE A 14 7.09 -8.89 -17.16
N VAL A 15 6.89 -8.16 -18.27
CA VAL A 15 7.37 -8.54 -19.59
C VAL A 15 8.83 -8.16 -19.82
N THR A 16 9.26 -6.97 -19.34
CA THR A 16 10.56 -6.39 -19.72
C THR A 16 11.61 -6.46 -18.61
N LYS A 17 11.21 -6.70 -17.35
CA LYS A 17 12.11 -6.70 -16.20
C LYS A 17 12.39 -8.11 -15.68
N LYS A 18 13.45 -8.24 -14.88
CA LYS A 18 13.87 -9.53 -14.29
C LYS A 18 13.01 -9.91 -13.07
N VAL A 19 11.68 -9.83 -13.21
CA VAL A 19 10.75 -10.16 -12.14
C VAL A 19 10.59 -11.68 -12.04
N ARG A 20 10.70 -12.22 -10.81
CA ARG A 20 10.50 -13.63 -10.49
C ARG A 20 9.57 -13.87 -9.30
N GLN A 21 9.37 -12.84 -8.47
CA GLN A 21 8.50 -12.89 -7.30
C GLN A 21 7.54 -11.72 -7.36
N VAL A 22 6.28 -11.98 -7.07
CA VAL A 22 5.24 -10.95 -6.97
C VAL A 22 4.63 -11.04 -5.58
N PHE A 23 4.67 -9.94 -4.87
CA PHE A 23 4.04 -9.78 -3.57
C PHE A 23 2.77 -8.95 -3.77
N GLU A 24 1.65 -9.52 -3.42
CA GLU A 24 0.34 -8.89 -3.41
C GLU A 24 -0.16 -8.83 -1.97
N ALA A 25 -0.75 -7.71 -1.58
CA ALA A 25 -1.32 -7.55 -0.26
C ALA A 25 -2.40 -6.48 -0.26
N ASP A 26 -3.35 -6.64 0.66
CA ASP A 26 -4.40 -5.69 0.97
C ASP A 26 -4.20 -5.13 2.38
N ILE A 27 -4.71 -3.93 2.65
CA ILE A 27 -4.62 -3.25 3.94
C ILE A 27 -5.96 -3.39 4.66
N ARG A 28 -5.94 -4.08 5.79
CA ARG A 28 -7.15 -4.34 6.57
C ARG A 28 -7.78 -3.06 7.09
N GLY A 29 -9.01 -2.77 6.63
CA GLY A 29 -9.79 -1.62 7.09
C GLY A 29 -9.07 -0.28 6.94
N TYR A 30 -8.36 -0.07 5.83
CA TYR A 30 -7.42 1.03 5.62
C TYR A 30 -7.95 2.39 6.07
N PHE A 31 -9.13 2.79 5.58
CA PHE A 31 -9.71 4.10 5.89
C PHE A 31 -10.03 4.30 7.37
N ASN A 32 -10.29 3.23 8.11
CA ASN A 32 -10.65 3.27 9.53
C ASN A 32 -9.42 3.42 10.44
N HIS A 33 -8.23 3.11 9.94
CA HIS A 33 -6.99 3.05 10.73
C HIS A 33 -5.99 4.17 10.43
N ILE A 34 -6.39 5.16 9.61
CA ILE A 34 -5.53 6.32 9.30
C ILE A 34 -5.37 7.17 10.56
N ASN A 35 -4.16 7.23 11.08
CA ASN A 35 -3.85 8.02 12.28
C ASN A 35 -3.77 9.51 11.93
N HIS A 36 -4.62 10.32 12.56
CA HIS A 36 -4.75 11.75 12.28
C HIS A 36 -3.47 12.54 12.59
N SER A 37 -2.74 12.17 13.64
CA SER A 37 -1.49 12.87 14.01
C SER A 37 -0.41 12.68 12.95
N TRP A 38 -0.25 11.45 12.44
CA TRP A 38 0.68 11.16 11.36
C TRP A 38 0.24 11.83 10.06
N LEU A 39 -1.04 11.75 9.70
CA LEU A 39 -1.57 12.38 8.50
C LEU A 39 -1.33 13.90 8.50
N ARG A 40 -1.62 14.57 9.60
CA ARG A 40 -1.36 16.03 9.72
C ARG A 40 0.11 16.38 9.51
N ARG A 41 1.03 15.61 10.08
CA ARG A 41 2.48 15.80 9.85
C ARG A 41 2.85 15.61 8.38
N MET A 42 2.28 14.61 7.71
CA MET A 42 2.52 14.34 6.30
C MET A 42 2.00 15.48 5.41
N VAL A 43 0.80 15.97 5.69
CA VAL A 43 0.20 17.11 4.96
C VAL A 43 1.02 18.37 5.17
N ALA A 44 1.49 18.64 6.40
CA ALA A 44 2.32 19.80 6.73
C ALA A 44 3.67 19.84 6.00
N HIS A 45 4.13 18.72 5.44
CA HIS A 45 5.31 18.71 4.56
C HIS A 45 5.12 19.48 3.25
N ARG A 46 3.88 19.68 2.82
CA ARG A 46 3.54 20.35 1.55
C ARG A 46 2.70 21.59 1.71
N ILE A 47 1.94 21.68 2.80
CA ILE A 47 1.03 22.78 3.10
C ILE A 47 1.54 23.46 4.37
N ALA A 48 2.04 24.69 4.22
CA ALA A 48 2.51 25.50 5.35
C ALA A 48 1.40 26.36 5.98
N ASP A 49 0.27 26.55 5.29
CA ASP A 49 -0.82 27.39 5.76
C ASP A 49 -1.53 26.78 6.99
N PRO A 50 -1.49 27.45 8.15
CA PRO A 50 -2.08 26.92 9.38
C PRO A 50 -3.62 26.86 9.33
N LEU A 51 -4.27 27.72 8.54
CA LEU A 51 -5.72 27.71 8.39
C LEU A 51 -6.17 26.44 7.63
N ILE A 52 -5.47 26.10 6.55
CA ILE A 52 -5.73 24.88 5.78
C ILE A 52 -5.48 23.64 6.65
N LEU A 53 -4.37 23.59 7.39
CA LEU A 53 -4.07 22.48 8.29
C LEU A 53 -5.12 22.34 9.40
N SER A 54 -5.61 23.47 9.94
CA SER A 54 -6.69 23.50 10.92
C SER A 54 -8.00 22.97 10.33
N LEU A 55 -8.34 23.38 9.10
CA LEU A 55 -9.54 22.95 8.39
C LEU A 55 -9.52 21.43 8.14
N ILE A 56 -8.41 20.90 7.64
CA ILE A 56 -8.21 19.44 7.47
C ILE A 56 -8.38 18.71 8.82
N GLY A 57 -7.82 19.25 9.89
CA GLY A 57 -7.99 18.70 11.23
C GLY A 57 -9.44 18.71 11.72
N LYS A 58 -10.24 19.72 11.34
CA LYS A 58 -11.68 19.76 11.62
C LYS A 58 -12.44 18.73 10.82
N TRP A 59 -12.13 18.57 9.53
CA TRP A 59 -12.76 17.55 8.68
C TRP A 59 -12.50 16.14 9.17
N LEU A 60 -11.28 15.83 9.57
CA LEU A 60 -10.94 14.51 10.12
C LEU A 60 -11.71 14.20 11.40
N ARG A 61 -11.96 15.21 12.24
CA ARG A 61 -12.69 15.09 13.53
C ARG A 61 -14.21 15.29 13.42
N ALA A 62 -14.71 15.69 12.27
CA ALA A 62 -16.15 15.93 12.08
C ALA A 62 -16.99 14.68 12.36
N GLY A 63 -16.38 13.50 12.23
CA GLY A 63 -17.06 12.23 12.47
C GLY A 63 -17.97 11.81 11.32
N VAL A 64 -18.60 10.68 11.50
CA VAL A 64 -19.63 10.15 10.61
C VAL A 64 -20.96 10.22 11.34
N MET A 65 -21.96 10.81 10.70
CA MET A 65 -23.34 10.74 11.18
C MET A 65 -23.96 9.45 10.63
N GLN A 66 -24.28 8.51 11.52
CA GLN A 66 -25.01 7.30 11.19
C GLN A 66 -26.20 7.19 12.11
N ASP A 67 -27.39 7.03 11.55
CA ASP A 67 -28.68 6.91 12.30
C ASP A 67 -28.92 8.06 13.29
N GLY A 68 -28.52 9.30 12.94
CA GLY A 68 -28.68 10.47 13.80
C GLY A 68 -27.62 10.62 14.91
N VAL A 69 -26.69 9.68 15.03
CA VAL A 69 -25.61 9.72 16.02
C VAL A 69 -24.30 10.10 15.34
N VAL A 70 -23.64 11.15 15.87
CA VAL A 70 -22.32 11.58 15.40
C VAL A 70 -21.25 10.84 16.18
N THR A 71 -20.58 9.88 15.54
CA THR A 71 -19.40 9.19 16.10
C THR A 71 -18.15 9.94 15.73
N ARG A 72 -17.45 10.50 16.72
CA ARG A 72 -16.13 11.12 16.55
C ARG A 72 -15.04 10.10 16.83
N SER A 73 -14.01 10.10 16.00
CA SER A 73 -12.84 9.26 16.19
C SER A 73 -11.57 10.09 15.98
N ASP A 74 -10.51 9.75 16.71
CA ASP A 74 -9.16 10.30 16.50
C ASP A 74 -8.40 9.53 15.40
N GLU A 75 -9.03 8.52 14.82
CA GLU A 75 -8.51 7.67 13.76
C GLU A 75 -9.53 7.54 12.64
N GLY A 76 -9.00 7.22 11.44
CA GLY A 76 -9.81 7.00 10.26
C GLY A 76 -10.19 8.28 9.52
N THR A 77 -10.72 8.07 8.33
CA THR A 77 -11.34 9.14 7.52
C THR A 77 -12.79 8.77 7.27
N PRO A 78 -13.72 9.75 7.32
CA PRO A 78 -15.12 9.49 7.08
C PRO A 78 -15.31 8.77 5.73
N GLN A 79 -15.89 7.57 5.74
CA GLN A 79 -16.23 6.87 4.50
C GLN A 79 -17.27 7.67 3.74
N GLY A 80 -17.01 7.93 2.45
CA GLY A 80 -17.89 8.75 1.60
C GLY A 80 -17.61 10.25 1.59
N GLY A 81 -16.69 10.74 2.43
CA GLY A 81 -16.25 12.14 2.37
C GLY A 81 -15.41 12.41 1.12
N PRO A 82 -15.63 13.52 0.37
CA PRO A 82 -14.92 13.80 -0.89
C PRO A 82 -13.40 13.97 -0.71
N SER A 83 -12.92 14.36 0.47
CA SER A 83 -11.50 14.51 0.79
C SER A 83 -10.83 13.22 1.26
N SER A 84 -11.59 12.22 1.70
CA SER A 84 -11.06 10.99 2.31
C SER A 84 -10.14 10.20 1.37
N PRO A 85 -10.46 9.98 0.08
CA PRO A 85 -9.55 9.28 -0.83
C PRO A 85 -8.24 10.03 -1.07
N LEU A 86 -8.28 11.38 -1.09
CA LEU A 86 -7.07 12.20 -1.25
C LEU A 86 -6.17 12.09 -0.03
N LEU A 87 -6.73 12.23 1.17
CA LEU A 87 -5.99 12.16 2.44
C LEU A 87 -5.41 10.76 2.66
N ALA A 88 -6.18 9.72 2.35
CA ALA A 88 -5.72 8.35 2.36
C ALA A 88 -4.54 8.13 1.39
N ASN A 89 -4.62 8.63 0.16
CA ASN A 89 -3.52 8.56 -0.79
C ASN A 89 -2.26 9.30 -0.30
N ILE A 90 -2.40 10.45 0.37
CA ILE A 90 -1.27 11.15 0.97
C ILE A 90 -0.64 10.30 2.07
N TYR A 91 -1.46 9.68 2.93
CA TYR A 91 -0.97 8.82 4.01
C TYR A 91 -0.14 7.66 3.47
N LEU A 92 -0.68 6.91 2.52
CA LEU A 92 -0.01 5.74 1.97
C LEU A 92 1.21 6.13 1.11
N HIS A 93 1.20 7.30 0.48
CA HIS A 93 2.38 7.82 -0.21
C HIS A 93 3.59 7.93 0.72
N PHE A 94 3.43 8.45 1.94
CA PHE A 94 4.54 8.56 2.89
C PHE A 94 4.85 7.23 3.58
N VAL A 95 3.82 6.44 3.90
CA VAL A 95 3.99 5.17 4.60
C VAL A 95 4.62 4.11 3.71
N LEU A 96 4.17 4.01 2.46
CA LEU A 96 4.59 2.96 1.52
C LEU A 96 5.51 3.49 0.42
N ASP A 97 5.03 4.41 -0.45
CA ASP A 97 5.74 4.77 -1.69
C ASP A 97 7.13 5.37 -1.40
N VAL A 98 7.18 6.41 -0.56
CA VAL A 98 8.44 7.10 -0.22
C VAL A 98 9.38 6.17 0.55
N TRP A 99 8.85 5.38 1.47
CA TRP A 99 9.66 4.41 2.21
C TRP A 99 10.22 3.33 1.28
N PHE A 100 9.41 2.78 0.38
CA PHE A 100 9.85 1.79 -0.60
C PHE A 100 10.99 2.35 -1.46
N GLU A 101 10.77 3.48 -2.12
CA GLU A 101 11.76 4.05 -3.06
C GLU A 101 13.03 4.56 -2.37
N LYS A 102 12.93 5.19 -1.19
CA LYS A 102 14.05 5.86 -0.54
C LYS A 102 14.80 5.01 0.49
N ARG A 103 14.16 3.98 1.05
CA ARG A 103 14.74 3.21 2.15
C ARG A 103 14.86 1.73 1.84
N PHE A 104 13.82 1.12 1.28
CA PHE A 104 13.82 -0.33 1.05
C PHE A 104 14.51 -0.73 -0.25
N LYS A 105 14.10 -0.16 -1.37
CA LYS A 105 14.61 -0.49 -2.71
C LYS A 105 16.13 -0.36 -2.88
N PRO A 106 16.80 0.68 -2.34
CA PRO A 106 18.25 0.79 -2.42
C PRO A 106 19.02 -0.35 -1.72
N GLN A 107 18.36 -1.08 -0.82
CA GLN A 107 18.94 -2.21 -0.11
C GLN A 107 18.68 -3.55 -0.79
N CYS A 108 17.89 -3.58 -1.88
CA CYS A 108 17.63 -4.80 -2.63
C CYS A 108 18.87 -5.26 -3.39
N GLN A 109 19.08 -6.57 -3.43
CA GLN A 109 20.15 -7.19 -4.22
C GLN A 109 19.82 -7.21 -5.71
N GLY A 110 18.53 -7.16 -6.05
CA GLY A 110 18.04 -7.16 -7.42
C GLY A 110 17.03 -6.06 -7.70
N GLU A 111 16.43 -6.16 -8.88
CA GLU A 111 15.39 -5.24 -9.28
C GLU A 111 14.13 -5.38 -8.40
N ALA A 112 13.58 -4.26 -7.97
CA ALA A 112 12.34 -4.18 -7.19
C ALA A 112 11.47 -3.02 -7.67
N TYR A 113 10.18 -3.28 -7.85
CA TYR A 113 9.22 -2.33 -8.41
C TYR A 113 7.91 -2.35 -7.62
N LEU A 114 7.39 -1.18 -7.30
CA LEU A 114 6.09 -0.99 -6.66
C LEU A 114 5.10 -0.40 -7.67
N VAL A 115 3.95 -1.01 -7.79
CA VAL A 115 2.77 -0.46 -8.47
C VAL A 115 1.66 -0.34 -7.47
N ARG A 116 1.07 0.85 -7.35
CA ARG A 116 -0.04 1.12 -6.43
C ARG A 116 -1.14 1.92 -7.11
N PHE A 117 -2.37 1.52 -6.85
CA PHE A 117 -3.58 2.25 -7.18
C PHE A 117 -4.49 2.31 -5.95
N ALA A 118 -4.69 3.50 -5.39
CA ALA A 118 -5.35 3.71 -4.09
C ALA A 118 -4.67 2.90 -2.97
N ASP A 119 -5.37 1.97 -2.34
CA ASP A 119 -4.91 1.04 -1.30
C ASP A 119 -4.41 -0.29 -1.87
N ASP A 120 -4.78 -0.63 -3.09
CA ASP A 120 -4.27 -1.82 -3.77
C ASP A 120 -2.82 -1.62 -4.21
N PHE A 121 -1.95 -2.56 -3.91
CA PHE A 121 -0.57 -2.50 -4.36
C PHE A 121 0.03 -3.88 -4.63
N VAL A 122 0.92 -3.88 -5.60
CA VAL A 122 1.71 -5.05 -5.99
C VAL A 122 3.18 -4.68 -6.00
N VAL A 123 4.03 -5.53 -5.46
CA VAL A 123 5.48 -5.34 -5.49
C VAL A 123 6.14 -6.51 -6.18
N SER A 124 6.93 -6.20 -7.19
CA SER A 124 7.64 -7.19 -8.00
C SER A 124 9.11 -7.21 -7.62
N PHE A 125 9.69 -8.41 -7.49
CA PHE A 125 11.09 -8.60 -7.10
C PHE A 125 11.81 -9.57 -8.05
N GLN A 126 13.11 -9.34 -8.22
CA GLN A 126 13.98 -10.27 -8.91
C GLN A 126 14.31 -11.50 -8.03
N TYR A 127 14.56 -11.29 -6.74
CA TYR A 127 14.99 -12.32 -5.80
C TYR A 127 13.98 -12.56 -4.67
N LYS A 128 13.78 -13.84 -4.33
CA LYS A 128 12.89 -14.28 -3.24
C LYS A 128 13.29 -13.66 -1.88
N ARG A 129 14.61 -13.60 -1.61
CA ARG A 129 15.13 -13.01 -0.37
C ARG A 129 14.72 -11.55 -0.17
N ASP A 130 14.69 -10.76 -1.25
CA ASP A 130 14.26 -9.36 -1.18
C ASP A 130 12.75 -9.27 -0.92
N ALA A 131 11.94 -10.15 -1.53
CA ALA A 131 10.50 -10.22 -1.31
C ALA A 131 10.15 -10.62 0.15
N GLU A 132 10.80 -11.64 0.70
CA GLU A 132 10.59 -12.08 2.09
C GLU A 132 11.03 -11.00 3.10
N ARG A 133 12.13 -10.30 2.80
CA ARG A 133 12.57 -9.16 3.60
C ARG A 133 11.56 -8.02 3.54
N PHE A 134 11.00 -7.74 2.35
CA PHE A 134 9.96 -6.73 2.17
C PHE A 134 8.75 -7.03 3.03
N GLN A 135 8.22 -8.24 2.97
CA GLN A 135 7.06 -8.67 3.75
C GLN A 135 7.26 -8.41 5.26
N ARG A 136 8.41 -8.83 5.81
CA ARG A 136 8.72 -8.63 7.24
C ARG A 136 8.84 -7.14 7.59
N GLN A 137 9.56 -6.36 6.79
CA GLN A 137 9.77 -4.94 7.06
C GLN A 137 8.49 -4.12 6.82
N LEU A 138 7.66 -4.51 5.85
CA LEU A 138 6.38 -3.85 5.59
C LEU A 138 5.42 -4.02 6.76
N ALA A 139 5.31 -5.22 7.32
CA ALA A 139 4.47 -5.46 8.49
C ALA A 139 4.87 -4.57 9.69
N ALA A 140 6.17 -4.52 10.01
CA ALA A 140 6.70 -3.64 11.04
C ALA A 140 6.49 -2.14 10.72
N ARG A 141 6.64 -1.76 9.46
CA ARG A 141 6.39 -0.40 8.97
C ARG A 141 4.93 -0.02 9.12
N PHE A 142 4.01 -0.87 8.69
CA PHE A 142 2.58 -0.62 8.78
C PHE A 142 2.12 -0.50 10.23
N ALA A 143 2.57 -1.40 11.11
CA ALA A 143 2.26 -1.34 12.53
C ALA A 143 2.65 0.01 13.17
N LYS A 144 3.80 0.58 12.79
CA LYS A 144 4.24 1.92 13.25
C LYS A 144 3.24 3.03 12.88
N PHE A 145 2.52 2.87 11.79
CA PHE A 145 1.56 3.85 11.28
C PHE A 145 0.11 3.38 11.47
N ASN A 146 -0.14 2.52 12.45
CA ASN A 146 -1.47 2.00 12.77
C ASN A 146 -2.17 1.28 11.61
N LEU A 147 -1.40 0.70 10.68
CA LEU A 147 -1.92 -0.10 9.57
C LEU A 147 -1.61 -1.57 9.80
N ARG A 148 -2.42 -2.45 9.23
CA ARG A 148 -2.22 -3.90 9.26
C ARG A 148 -2.47 -4.50 7.88
N LEU A 149 -1.68 -5.50 7.51
CA LEU A 149 -1.93 -6.31 6.33
C LEU A 149 -3.12 -7.25 6.58
N ALA A 150 -3.92 -7.48 5.56
CA ALA A 150 -4.90 -8.55 5.54
C ALA A 150 -4.15 -9.85 5.25
N GLU A 151 -3.89 -10.67 6.28
CA GLU A 151 -3.07 -11.89 6.15
C GLU A 151 -3.68 -12.85 5.14
N GLU A 152 -5.01 -12.96 5.12
CA GLU A 152 -5.79 -13.81 4.21
C GLU A 152 -5.67 -13.39 2.74
N LYS A 153 -5.31 -12.13 2.48
CA LYS A 153 -5.14 -11.56 1.14
C LYS A 153 -3.67 -11.24 0.82
N THR A 154 -2.74 -11.58 1.72
CA THR A 154 -1.32 -11.36 1.51
C THR A 154 -0.68 -12.60 0.91
N ARG A 155 -0.16 -12.47 -0.30
CA ARG A 155 0.41 -13.60 -1.06
C ARG A 155 1.78 -13.23 -1.62
N LEU A 156 2.72 -14.17 -1.55
CA LEU A 156 4.00 -14.09 -2.24
C LEU A 156 4.04 -15.20 -3.29
N MET A 157 3.96 -14.82 -4.55
CA MET A 157 3.84 -15.73 -5.69
C MET A 157 5.13 -15.80 -6.49
N LEU A 158 5.50 -17.01 -6.90
CA LEU A 158 6.55 -17.22 -7.90
C LEU A 158 5.99 -16.90 -9.28
N PHE A 159 6.64 -15.99 -9.98
CA PHE A 159 6.25 -15.54 -11.31
C PHE A 159 7.37 -15.71 -12.34
N GLY A 160 7.01 -15.83 -13.62
CA GLY A 160 7.96 -15.86 -14.74
C GLY A 160 7.83 -17.09 -15.64
N ARG A 161 8.53 -17.06 -16.78
CA ARG A 161 8.45 -18.06 -17.86
C ARG A 161 8.62 -19.52 -17.39
N PHE A 162 9.42 -19.73 -16.35
CA PHE A 162 9.71 -21.07 -15.80
C PHE A 162 9.03 -21.30 -14.43
N ALA A 163 8.04 -20.48 -14.07
CA ALA A 163 7.37 -20.62 -12.78
C ALA A 163 6.53 -21.91 -12.72
N ALA A 164 5.87 -22.26 -13.82
CA ALA A 164 5.08 -23.48 -13.93
C ALA A 164 5.95 -24.75 -13.80
N ASP A 165 7.09 -24.79 -14.49
CA ASP A 165 8.01 -25.94 -14.47
C ASP A 165 8.60 -26.14 -13.07
N ARG A 166 9.03 -25.07 -12.43
CA ARG A 166 9.58 -25.12 -11.05
C ARG A 166 8.53 -25.52 -10.01
N ARG A 167 7.27 -25.15 -10.19
CA ARG A 167 6.19 -25.57 -9.30
C ARG A 167 5.84 -27.04 -9.51
N ALA A 168 5.87 -27.50 -10.74
CA ALA A 168 5.69 -28.93 -11.06
C ALA A 168 6.77 -29.78 -10.37
N GLU A 169 8.02 -29.34 -10.32
CA GLU A 169 9.10 -30.01 -9.57
C GLU A 169 8.82 -30.11 -8.07
N TYR A 170 8.07 -29.15 -7.49
CA TYR A 170 7.68 -29.12 -6.07
C TYR A 170 6.25 -29.62 -5.82
N GLY A 171 5.55 -30.17 -6.82
CA GLY A 171 4.19 -30.72 -6.69
C GLY A 171 3.10 -29.67 -6.41
N GLN A 172 3.37 -28.40 -6.70
CA GLN A 172 2.44 -27.28 -6.43
C GLN A 172 1.69 -26.88 -7.70
N LYS A 173 0.36 -26.61 -7.57
CA LYS A 173 -0.44 -26.06 -8.68
C LYS A 173 -0.05 -24.61 -8.98
N PRO A 174 -0.19 -24.15 -10.26
CA PRO A 174 -0.04 -22.74 -10.59
C PRO A 174 -1.05 -21.89 -9.82
N GLU A 175 -0.58 -20.82 -9.19
CA GLU A 175 -1.47 -19.80 -8.61
C GLU A 175 -1.96 -18.89 -9.72
N ALA A 176 -3.25 -18.56 -9.72
CA ALA A 176 -3.86 -17.57 -10.59
C ALA A 176 -4.07 -16.27 -9.81
N PHE A 177 -3.99 -15.14 -10.51
CA PHE A 177 -4.50 -13.85 -9.99
C PHE A 177 -6.02 -13.93 -9.99
N GLU A 178 -6.65 -13.55 -8.89
CA GLU A 178 -8.10 -13.34 -8.80
C GLU A 178 -8.44 -11.89 -9.13
#